data_7e31db31168b67ef3817d5d080011b5c
#
_entry.id   7e31db31168b67ef3817d5d080011b5c
#
_cell.length_a   1.000
_cell.length_b   1.000
_cell.length_c   1.000
_cell.angle_alpha   90.00
_cell.angle_beta   90.00
_cell.angle_gamma   90.00
#
_symmetry.space_group_name_H-M   'P 1'
#
loop_
_entity.id
_entity.type
_entity.pdbx_description
1 polymer ?
#
loop_
_entity_poly.entity_id
_entity_poly.type
_entity_poly.pdbx_seq_one_letter_code
_entity_poly.pdbx_strand_id
1 'polypeptide(L)'
;GGDDAPIKLYGRENSSGTYAFFKDEVVKGDYAASCQTLPGTAAVVNAVKKDKYGIGYGGAAYASGVKHCAVKKDSQAPAYHPTPETIAKNQYPITRYLYLYMRNRPTGEVKKYIDWILSAEGQKIITEVGYFPVK
;
A
#
# COMPACT_ATOMS: atom_id res chain seq x y z
N GLY A 1 11.55 -7.10 -23.89
CA GLY A 1 10.29 -6.48 -23.88
C GLY A 1 9.14 -7.45 -23.73
N GLY A 2 7.99 -6.90 -23.41
CA GLY A 2 6.72 -7.63 -23.43
C GLY A 2 6.05 -7.55 -24.80
N ASP A 3 4.86 -8.13 -24.89
CA ASP A 3 4.03 -8.01 -26.09
C ASP A 3 3.58 -6.55 -26.26
N ASP A 4 3.35 -6.12 -27.48
CA ASP A 4 2.71 -4.85 -27.80
C ASP A 4 1.18 -5.00 -27.60
N ALA A 5 0.73 -4.76 -26.38
CA ALA A 5 -0.67 -4.91 -25.97
C ALA A 5 -1.06 -3.84 -24.95
N PRO A 6 -2.33 -3.39 -24.96
CA PRO A 6 -2.82 -2.42 -23.97
C PRO A 6 -2.68 -2.91 -22.53
N ILE A 7 -2.17 -2.07 -21.64
CA ILE A 7 -2.13 -2.35 -20.21
C ILE A 7 -3.54 -2.22 -19.65
N LYS A 8 -3.98 -3.23 -18.88
CA LYS A 8 -5.24 -3.22 -18.15
C LYS A 8 -5.02 -2.72 -16.72
N LEU A 9 -5.79 -1.72 -16.32
CA LEU A 9 -5.65 -1.02 -15.06
C LEU A 9 -6.67 -1.53 -14.05
N TYR A 10 -6.20 -1.97 -12.87
CA TYR A 10 -7.02 -2.44 -11.75
C TYR A 10 -6.81 -1.57 -10.53
N GLY A 11 -7.88 -0.94 -10.06
CA GLY A 11 -7.86 -0.02 -8.93
C GLY A 11 -8.86 -0.39 -7.84
N ARG A 12 -8.86 0.41 -6.78
CA ARG A 12 -9.77 0.30 -5.65
C ARG A 12 -11.01 1.17 -5.87
N GLU A 13 -12.11 0.82 -5.23
CA GLU A 13 -13.31 1.64 -5.14
C GLU A 13 -13.03 2.99 -4.43
N ASN A 14 -13.81 4.02 -4.72
CA ASN A 14 -13.62 5.39 -4.22
C ASN A 14 -13.81 5.55 -2.70
N SER A 15 -14.48 4.61 -2.03
CA SER A 15 -14.59 4.56 -0.58
C SER A 15 -13.30 4.10 0.12
N SER A 16 -12.30 3.64 -0.63
CA SER A 16 -11.04 3.15 -0.12
C SER A 16 -10.06 4.29 0.20
N GLY A 17 -9.50 4.30 1.42
CA GLY A 17 -8.40 5.20 1.76
C GLY A 17 -7.14 4.97 0.90
N THR A 18 -6.95 3.74 0.36
CA THR A 18 -5.87 3.44 -0.59
C THR A 18 -6.13 4.07 -1.95
N TYR A 19 -7.40 4.13 -2.38
CA TYR A 19 -7.80 4.86 -3.58
C TYR A 19 -7.45 6.34 -3.47
N ALA A 20 -7.89 7.01 -2.40
CA ALA A 20 -7.64 8.43 -2.18
C ALA A 20 -6.12 8.72 -2.13
N PHE A 21 -5.39 7.96 -1.31
CA PHE A 21 -3.94 8.13 -1.18
C PHE A 21 -3.19 7.97 -2.51
N PHE A 22 -3.50 6.93 -3.29
CA PHE A 22 -2.82 6.69 -4.57
C PHE A 22 -3.21 7.73 -5.63
N LYS A 23 -4.46 8.22 -5.60
CA LYS A 23 -4.92 9.32 -6.44
C LYS A 23 -4.11 10.59 -6.19
N ASP A 24 -3.97 10.97 -4.92
CA ASP A 24 -3.39 12.26 -4.53
C ASP A 24 -1.85 12.25 -4.64
N GLU A 25 -1.20 11.16 -4.23
CA GLU A 25 0.25 11.10 -4.14
C GLU A 25 0.94 10.60 -5.43
N VAL A 26 0.27 9.74 -6.20
CA VAL A 26 0.88 9.09 -7.35
C VAL A 26 0.28 9.56 -8.67
N VAL A 27 -1.05 9.47 -8.82
CA VAL A 27 -1.74 9.85 -10.07
C VAL A 27 -1.76 11.37 -10.23
N LYS A 28 -1.96 12.10 -9.12
CA LYS A 28 -2.05 13.58 -9.08
C LYS A 28 -3.12 14.14 -10.03
N GLY A 29 -4.22 13.41 -10.15
CA GLY A 29 -5.32 13.71 -11.05
C GLY A 29 -6.39 12.63 -10.98
N ASP A 30 -7.19 12.49 -12.01
CA ASP A 30 -8.20 11.45 -12.09
C ASP A 30 -7.62 10.16 -12.66
N TYR A 31 -8.18 9.03 -12.21
CA TYR A 31 -7.86 7.73 -12.81
C TYR A 31 -8.36 7.68 -14.25
N ALA A 32 -7.67 6.95 -15.10
CA ALA A 32 -8.12 6.70 -16.46
C ALA A 32 -9.52 6.04 -16.44
N ALA A 33 -10.40 6.44 -17.35
CA ALA A 33 -11.76 5.88 -17.45
C ALA A 33 -11.77 4.36 -17.69
N SER A 34 -10.69 3.81 -18.24
CA SER A 34 -10.49 2.37 -18.43
C SER A 34 -10.07 1.62 -17.15
N CYS A 35 -9.81 2.31 -16.05
CA CYS A 35 -9.43 1.67 -14.79
C CYS A 35 -10.62 0.93 -14.18
N GLN A 36 -10.51 -0.40 -14.06
CA GLN A 36 -11.52 -1.22 -13.42
C GLN A 36 -11.40 -1.11 -11.90
N THR A 37 -12.47 -0.68 -11.24
CA THR A 37 -12.52 -0.57 -9.79
C THR A 37 -13.03 -1.86 -9.16
N LEU A 38 -12.33 -2.35 -8.13
CA LEU A 38 -12.61 -3.61 -7.48
C LEU A 38 -12.73 -3.44 -5.96
N PRO A 39 -13.60 -4.22 -5.31
CA PRO A 39 -13.78 -4.18 -3.87
C PRO A 39 -12.60 -4.88 -3.16
N GLY A 40 -11.83 -4.12 -2.41
CA GLY A 40 -10.72 -4.65 -1.61
C GLY A 40 -9.44 -4.95 -2.41
N THR A 41 -8.30 -4.89 -1.71
CA THR A 41 -6.98 -5.13 -2.31
C THR A 41 -6.82 -6.57 -2.80
N ALA A 42 -7.41 -7.55 -2.12
CA ALA A 42 -7.36 -8.95 -2.55
C ALA A 42 -7.99 -9.17 -3.94
N ALA A 43 -9.08 -8.47 -4.24
CA ALA A 43 -9.72 -8.55 -5.56
C ALA A 43 -8.82 -7.97 -6.66
N VAL A 44 -8.14 -6.83 -6.39
CA VAL A 44 -7.16 -6.24 -7.31
C VAL A 44 -6.01 -7.21 -7.58
N VAL A 45 -5.42 -7.79 -6.52
CA VAL A 45 -4.32 -8.75 -6.65
C VAL A 45 -4.76 -9.99 -7.45
N ASN A 46 -5.95 -10.51 -7.19
CA ASN A 46 -6.48 -11.67 -7.93
C ASN A 46 -6.74 -11.36 -9.42
N ALA A 47 -7.18 -10.14 -9.74
CA ALA A 47 -7.35 -9.71 -11.13
C ALA A 47 -5.98 -9.65 -11.85
N VAL A 48 -4.98 -9.03 -11.22
CA VAL A 48 -3.62 -8.94 -11.77
C VAL A 48 -2.99 -10.32 -11.94
N LYS A 49 -3.19 -11.25 -11.00
CA LYS A 49 -2.69 -12.64 -11.13
C LYS A 49 -3.21 -13.37 -12.38
N LYS A 50 -4.42 -13.07 -12.79
CA LYS A 50 -5.09 -13.73 -13.92
C LYS A 50 -4.88 -13.01 -15.25
N ASP A 51 -4.34 -11.80 -15.23
CA ASP A 51 -4.19 -10.97 -16.43
C ASP A 51 -2.72 -10.64 -16.68
N LYS A 52 -2.17 -11.23 -17.74
CA LYS A 52 -0.79 -11.00 -18.19
C LYS A 52 -0.46 -9.51 -18.43
N TYR A 53 -1.46 -8.73 -18.83
CA TYR A 53 -1.32 -7.31 -19.14
C TYR A 53 -1.83 -6.42 -18.00
N GLY A 54 -2.20 -7.01 -16.87
CA GLY A 54 -2.75 -6.31 -15.72
C GLY A 54 -1.71 -5.62 -14.88
N ILE A 55 -2.01 -4.39 -14.46
CA ILE A 55 -1.31 -3.67 -13.39
C ILE A 55 -2.32 -3.15 -12.38
N GLY A 56 -1.95 -3.11 -11.11
CA GLY A 56 -2.80 -2.60 -10.05
C GLY A 56 -2.00 -2.04 -8.89
N TYR A 57 -2.70 -1.46 -7.92
CA TYR A 57 -2.12 -0.94 -6.69
C TYR A 57 -2.89 -1.44 -5.46
N GLY A 58 -2.20 -1.52 -4.33
CA GLY A 58 -2.80 -1.96 -3.07
C GLY A 58 -1.77 -2.06 -1.94
N GLY A 59 -2.22 -2.43 -0.75
CA GLY A 59 -1.33 -2.66 0.38
C GLY A 59 -0.36 -3.82 0.11
N ALA A 60 0.91 -3.64 0.41
CA ALA A 60 1.98 -4.61 0.16
C ALA A 60 1.73 -5.97 0.85
N ALA A 61 1.03 -5.98 1.98
CA ALA A 61 0.59 -7.19 2.68
C ALA A 61 -0.18 -8.19 1.81
N TYR A 62 -0.89 -7.70 0.79
CA TYR A 62 -1.75 -8.52 -0.08
C TYR A 62 -1.05 -8.99 -1.35
N ALA A 63 0.17 -8.53 -1.62
CA ALA A 63 0.83 -8.68 -2.91
C ALA A 63 1.53 -10.04 -3.13
N SER A 64 1.15 -11.06 -2.36
CA SER A 64 1.67 -12.42 -2.56
C SER A 64 1.26 -13.00 -3.92
N GLY A 65 2.23 -13.56 -4.65
CA GLY A 65 2.01 -14.22 -5.95
C GLY A 65 1.82 -13.27 -7.14
N VAL A 66 2.17 -11.99 -7.00
CA VAL A 66 2.29 -11.02 -8.10
C VAL A 66 3.69 -10.40 -8.09
N LYS A 67 4.13 -9.88 -9.23
CA LYS A 67 5.39 -9.16 -9.35
C LYS A 67 5.22 -7.72 -8.85
N HIS A 68 6.12 -7.28 -7.98
CA HIS A 68 6.16 -5.89 -7.52
C HIS A 68 6.98 -5.04 -8.46
N CYS A 69 6.46 -3.87 -8.82
CA CYS A 69 7.24 -2.86 -9.52
C CYS A 69 8.14 -2.11 -8.54
N ALA A 70 9.40 -1.95 -8.91
CA ALA A 70 10.25 -0.97 -8.23
C ALA A 70 9.80 0.44 -8.60
N VAL A 71 9.77 1.36 -7.65
CA VAL A 71 9.28 2.72 -7.85
C VAL A 71 10.40 3.73 -7.60
N LYS A 72 10.47 4.73 -8.47
CA LYS A 72 11.33 5.90 -8.34
C LYS A 72 10.55 7.07 -7.77
N LYS A 73 11.19 7.92 -6.97
CA LYS A 73 10.60 9.19 -6.53
C LYS A 73 10.49 10.19 -7.68
N ASP A 74 11.50 10.21 -8.52
CA ASP A 74 11.59 11.05 -9.72
C ASP A 74 12.50 10.38 -10.78
N SER A 75 12.73 11.04 -11.90
CA SER A 75 13.51 10.50 -13.01
C SER A 75 14.99 10.24 -12.68
N GLN A 76 15.55 10.95 -11.70
CA GLN A 76 16.96 10.83 -11.30
C GLN A 76 17.17 9.90 -10.12
N ALA A 77 16.12 9.65 -9.33
CA ALA A 77 16.20 8.79 -8.15
C ALA A 77 16.36 7.31 -8.51
N PRO A 78 17.01 6.52 -7.67
CA PRO A 78 17.03 5.07 -7.81
C PRO A 78 15.64 4.48 -7.58
N ALA A 79 15.39 3.32 -8.19
CA ALA A 79 14.15 2.57 -8.01
C ALA A 79 14.26 1.62 -6.81
N TYR A 80 13.24 1.60 -5.97
CA TYR A 80 13.16 0.76 -4.78
C TYR A 80 11.95 -0.16 -4.80
N HIS A 81 12.11 -1.38 -4.29
CA HIS A 81 11.01 -2.28 -3.98
C HIS A 81 10.48 -2.01 -2.56
N PRO A 82 9.21 -2.33 -2.27
CA PRO A 82 8.61 -2.16 -0.94
C PRO A 82 9.09 -3.26 0.03
N THR A 83 10.30 -3.13 0.54
CA THR A 83 10.87 -4.04 1.54
C THR A 83 10.89 -3.37 2.92
N PRO A 84 10.91 -4.14 4.02
CA PRO A 84 11.05 -3.57 5.37
C PRO A 84 12.21 -2.58 5.48
N GLU A 85 13.34 -2.90 4.86
CA GLU A 85 14.54 -2.05 4.89
C GLU A 85 14.32 -0.72 4.13
N THR A 86 13.79 -0.75 2.91
CA THR A 86 13.59 0.44 2.09
C THR A 86 12.50 1.35 2.67
N ILE A 87 11.52 0.76 3.36
CA ILE A 87 10.46 1.50 4.05
C ILE A 87 11.00 2.14 5.33
N ALA A 88 11.73 1.40 6.17
CA ALA A 88 12.36 1.93 7.38
C ALA A 88 13.35 3.07 7.10
N LYS A 89 14.04 3.02 5.96
CA LYS A 89 14.96 4.08 5.50
C LYS A 89 14.27 5.21 4.72
N ASN A 90 12.93 5.21 4.59
CA ASN A 90 12.17 6.17 3.79
C ASN A 90 12.64 6.28 2.33
N GLN A 91 13.12 5.17 1.77
CA GLN A 91 13.61 5.10 0.39
C GLN A 91 12.50 4.76 -0.61
N TYR A 92 11.52 3.90 -0.20
CA TYR A 92 10.38 3.58 -1.03
C TYR A 92 9.36 4.74 -1.00
N PRO A 93 9.04 5.37 -2.14
CA PRO A 93 8.33 6.65 -2.15
C PRO A 93 6.83 6.57 -1.88
N ILE A 94 6.22 5.38 -2.02
CA ILE A 94 4.76 5.21 -1.87
C ILE A 94 4.47 4.54 -0.52
N THR A 95 4.61 5.29 0.56
CA THR A 95 4.33 4.83 1.93
C THR A 95 3.39 5.77 2.65
N ARG A 96 2.60 5.23 3.57
CA ARG A 96 1.80 6.02 4.51
C ARG A 96 1.65 5.31 5.84
N TYR A 97 1.42 6.08 6.89
CA TYR A 97 1.06 5.54 8.19
C TYR A 97 -0.41 5.12 8.24
N LEU A 98 -0.71 4.16 9.09
CA LEU A 98 -2.04 3.93 9.61
C LEU A 98 -2.19 4.76 10.90
N TYR A 99 -3.28 5.47 11.04
CA TYR A 99 -3.51 6.38 12.16
C TYR A 99 -4.61 5.86 13.08
N LEU A 100 -4.36 6.00 14.38
CA LEU A 100 -5.38 5.82 15.41
C LEU A 100 -5.92 7.19 15.82
N TYR A 101 -7.23 7.36 15.77
CA TYR A 101 -7.89 8.60 16.15
C TYR A 101 -8.56 8.44 17.50
N MET A 102 -8.34 9.41 18.38
CA MET A 102 -8.93 9.46 19.72
C MET A 102 -9.54 10.83 19.94
N ARG A 103 -10.66 10.85 20.66
CA ARG A 103 -11.34 12.11 21.00
C ARG A 103 -10.51 12.98 21.96
N ASN A 104 -9.83 12.35 22.91
CA ASN A 104 -9.05 13.03 23.95
C ASN A 104 -7.65 12.38 24.05
N ARG A 105 -6.73 13.06 24.76
CA ARG A 105 -5.44 12.48 25.12
C ARG A 105 -5.64 11.14 25.83
N PRO A 106 -5.01 10.05 25.39
CA PRO A 106 -5.23 8.73 25.96
C PRO A 106 -4.73 8.66 27.42
N THR A 107 -5.57 8.08 28.28
CA THR A 107 -5.26 7.76 29.68
C THR A 107 -5.80 6.39 30.04
N GLY A 108 -5.43 5.86 31.19
CA GLY A 108 -5.93 4.58 31.70
C GLY A 108 -5.75 3.42 30.70
N GLU A 109 -6.78 2.62 30.51
CA GLU A 109 -6.74 1.42 29.66
C GLU A 109 -6.53 1.76 28.17
N VAL A 110 -7.07 2.88 27.70
CA VAL A 110 -6.85 3.33 26.32
C VAL A 110 -5.37 3.61 26.07
N LYS A 111 -4.70 4.26 27.03
CA LYS A 111 -3.25 4.49 26.93
C LYS A 111 -2.47 3.19 26.95
N LYS A 112 -2.79 2.25 27.84
CA LYS A 112 -2.15 0.93 27.89
C LYS A 112 -2.27 0.18 26.57
N TYR A 113 -3.44 0.21 25.95
CA TYR A 113 -3.67 -0.44 24.65
C TYR A 113 -2.80 0.17 23.55
N ILE A 114 -2.69 1.51 23.48
CA ILE A 114 -1.84 2.18 22.51
C ILE A 114 -0.36 1.89 22.76
N ASP A 115 0.06 1.95 24.03
CA ASP A 115 1.44 1.62 24.40
C ASP A 115 1.79 0.16 24.02
N TRP A 116 0.84 -0.77 24.19
CA TRP A 116 1.01 -2.14 23.74
C TRP A 116 1.09 -2.26 22.22
N ILE A 117 0.22 -1.59 21.44
CA ILE A 117 0.32 -1.57 19.97
C ILE A 117 1.72 -1.11 19.55
N LEU A 118 2.28 -0.10 20.22
CA LEU A 118 3.59 0.46 19.91
C LEU A 118 4.76 -0.31 20.55
N SER A 119 4.48 -1.35 21.34
CA SER A 119 5.50 -2.22 21.91
C SER A 119 6.08 -3.20 20.90
N ALA A 120 7.18 -3.85 21.23
CA ALA A 120 7.78 -4.89 20.39
C ALA A 120 6.81 -6.04 20.07
N GLU A 121 5.95 -6.42 21.02
CA GLU A 121 4.93 -7.45 20.85
C GLU A 121 3.86 -7.01 19.86
N GLY A 122 3.29 -5.81 20.02
CA GLY A 122 2.29 -5.25 19.10
C GLY A 122 2.86 -5.07 17.69
N GLN A 123 4.10 -4.59 17.57
CA GLN A 123 4.75 -4.42 16.27
C GLN A 123 5.09 -5.75 15.57
N LYS A 124 5.32 -6.81 16.34
CA LYS A 124 5.46 -8.17 15.79
C LYS A 124 4.15 -8.62 15.11
N ILE A 125 3.00 -8.40 15.76
CA ILE A 125 1.69 -8.71 15.17
C ILE A 125 1.43 -7.88 13.90
N ILE A 126 1.79 -6.58 13.90
CA ILE A 126 1.73 -5.73 12.71
C ILE A 126 2.49 -6.37 11.54
N THR A 127 3.68 -6.91 11.81
CA THR A 127 4.51 -7.59 10.80
C THR A 127 3.88 -8.91 10.35
N GLU A 128 3.33 -9.70 11.26
CA GLU A 128 2.69 -11.00 10.97
C GLU A 128 1.45 -10.84 10.06
N VAL A 129 0.70 -9.75 10.20
CA VAL A 129 -0.42 -9.44 9.29
C VAL A 129 0.02 -8.73 8.00
N GLY A 130 1.34 -8.59 7.78
CA GLY A 130 1.95 -8.15 6.53
C GLY A 130 2.08 -6.63 6.38
N TYR A 131 1.89 -5.85 7.45
CA TYR A 131 2.24 -4.44 7.48
C TYR A 131 3.67 -4.23 7.95
N PHE A 132 4.17 -3.01 7.80
CA PHE A 132 5.52 -2.67 8.22
C PHE A 132 5.48 -2.00 9.60
N PRO A 133 6.37 -2.39 10.52
CA PRO A 133 6.42 -1.80 11.84
C PRO A 133 6.88 -0.34 11.79
N VAL A 134 6.46 0.47 12.77
CA VAL A 134 6.86 1.88 12.89
C VAL A 134 8.11 2.07 13.77
N LYS A 135 8.57 0.99 14.41
CA LYS A 135 9.77 0.93 15.27
C LYS A 135 10.53 -0.35 14.98
#